data_3d3afc304d1d1ba673a0eb6f9b2b5cc2
#
_entry.id   3d3afc304d1d1ba673a0eb6f9b2b5cc2
#
_cell.length_a   1.000
_cell.length_b   1.000
_cell.length_c   1.000
_cell.angle_alpha   90.00
_cell.angle_beta   90.00
_cell.angle_gamma   90.00
#
_symmetry.space_group_name_H-M   'P 1'
#
loop_
_entity.id
_entity.type
_entity.pdbx_description
1 polymer ?
#
loop_
_entity_poly.entity_id
_entity_poly.type
_entity_poly.pdbx_seq_one_letter_code
_entity_poly.pdbx_strand_id
1 'polypeptide(L)'
;MGYPYLFVGELSDECIEVRYYLLNYLLSKYDYSWRIEKDEYGKPIPIMTLIWLLYWSVSHSSKSIAFIISDRPTGIDIAEYMERDFSVLDIHQLSEYEILLKKDWNNFYYLWTAKESIIKLIWWTLDNIGDITLEKRITGTVFEYLYKNKHYWVYSEQINDNFISYITS
;
A
#
# COMPACT_ATOMS: atom_id res chain seq x y z
N MET A 1 -15.85 -13.90 -7.85
CA MET A 1 -14.44 -13.56 -7.56
C MET A 1 -14.25 -12.12 -7.97
N GLY A 2 -14.21 -11.21 -7.01
CA GLY A 2 -13.93 -9.80 -7.28
C GLY A 2 -12.42 -9.59 -7.28
N TYR A 3 -11.87 -9.08 -8.37
CA TYR A 3 -10.52 -8.53 -8.37
C TYR A 3 -10.50 -7.33 -7.41
N PRO A 4 -9.40 -7.07 -6.69
CA PRO A 4 -9.31 -5.86 -5.89
C PRO A 4 -9.50 -4.63 -6.81
N TYR A 5 -10.32 -3.70 -6.36
CA TYR A 5 -10.47 -2.41 -7.06
C TYR A 5 -9.39 -1.47 -6.56
N LEU A 6 -8.45 -1.16 -7.44
CA LEU A 6 -7.38 -0.20 -7.20
C LEU A 6 -7.76 1.15 -7.82
N PHE A 7 -7.59 2.20 -7.09
CA PHE A 7 -7.69 3.58 -7.56
C PHE A 7 -6.40 4.33 -7.24
N VAL A 8 -5.94 5.08 -8.23
CA VAL A 8 -4.84 6.04 -8.07
C VAL A 8 -5.30 7.35 -8.70
N GLY A 9 -5.20 8.45 -7.96
CA GLY A 9 -5.62 9.77 -8.42
C GLY A 9 -4.71 10.87 -7.91
N GLU A 10 -4.76 12.02 -8.57
CA GLU A 10 -4.08 13.22 -8.10
C GLU A 10 -4.89 13.90 -7.00
N LEU A 11 -4.19 14.42 -6.00
CA LEU A 11 -4.75 15.27 -4.96
C LEU A 11 -4.72 16.70 -5.49
N SER A 12 -5.88 17.36 -5.54
CA SER A 12 -5.92 18.83 -5.68
C SER A 12 -5.61 19.47 -4.32
N ASP A 13 -5.11 20.70 -4.35
CA ASP A 13 -4.78 21.48 -3.13
C ASP A 13 -5.97 21.65 -2.16
N GLU A 14 -7.18 21.44 -2.64
CA GLU A 14 -8.43 21.46 -1.86
C GLU A 14 -8.81 20.08 -1.32
N CYS A 15 -7.99 19.09 -1.52
CA CYS A 15 -8.37 17.71 -1.22
C CYS A 15 -8.29 17.39 0.25
N ILE A 16 -9.30 17.78 0.91
CA ILE A 16 -9.42 17.77 2.36
C ILE A 16 -9.68 16.39 2.93
N GLU A 17 -10.24 15.47 2.18
CA GLU A 17 -10.55 14.17 2.77
C GLU A 17 -10.47 13.02 1.78
N VAL A 18 -9.37 12.28 1.88
CA VAL A 18 -9.22 10.93 1.32
C VAL A 18 -10.49 10.07 1.51
N ARG A 19 -11.17 10.24 2.63
CA ARG A 19 -12.47 9.61 2.93
C ARG A 19 -13.55 9.98 1.95
N TYR A 20 -13.55 11.22 1.44
CA TYR A 20 -14.56 11.71 0.52
C TYR A 20 -14.45 11.04 -0.85
N TYR A 21 -13.24 10.85 -1.36
CA TYR A 21 -13.02 10.13 -2.61
C TYR A 21 -13.42 8.66 -2.50
N LEU A 22 -13.00 8.02 -1.43
CA LEU A 22 -13.34 6.62 -1.16
C LEU A 22 -14.86 6.47 -1.00
N LEU A 23 -15.51 7.37 -0.25
CA LEU A 23 -16.95 7.36 -0.06
C LEU A 23 -17.68 7.56 -1.39
N ASN A 24 -17.31 8.58 -2.17
CA ASN A 24 -17.92 8.86 -3.47
C ASN A 24 -17.72 7.71 -4.45
N TYR A 25 -16.54 7.09 -4.47
CA TYR A 25 -16.29 5.92 -5.30
C TYR A 25 -17.17 4.74 -4.90
N LEU A 26 -17.28 4.44 -3.62
CA LEU A 26 -18.13 3.36 -3.11
C LEU A 26 -19.60 3.63 -3.39
N LEU A 27 -20.08 4.85 -3.12
CA LEU A 27 -21.45 5.25 -3.40
C LEU A 27 -21.78 5.14 -4.89
N SER A 28 -20.85 5.56 -5.76
CA SER A 28 -21.06 5.49 -7.22
C SER A 28 -21.13 4.07 -7.78
N LYS A 29 -20.52 3.09 -7.11
CA LYS A 29 -20.43 1.69 -7.54
C LYS A 29 -21.55 0.81 -6.99
N TYR A 30 -22.02 1.09 -5.77
CA TYR A 30 -22.82 0.13 -5.01
C TYR A 30 -24.15 0.67 -4.48
N ASP A 31 -24.46 1.94 -4.73
CA ASP A 31 -25.75 2.58 -4.37
C ASP A 31 -26.10 2.51 -2.85
N TYR A 32 -25.08 2.51 -1.97
CA TYR A 32 -25.24 2.36 -0.53
C TYR A 32 -24.71 3.57 0.27
N SER A 33 -25.39 3.90 1.35
CA SER A 33 -24.94 4.86 2.37
C SER A 33 -23.96 4.20 3.35
N TRP A 34 -22.76 3.87 2.89
CA TRP A 34 -21.76 3.24 3.74
C TRP A 34 -20.98 4.26 4.56
N ARG A 35 -20.70 3.92 5.80
CA ARG A 35 -19.79 4.68 6.64
C ARG A 35 -18.41 4.05 6.58
N ILE A 36 -17.42 4.87 6.22
CA ILE A 36 -16.02 4.52 6.30
C ILE A 36 -15.55 4.93 7.69
N GLU A 37 -15.20 3.96 8.49
CA GLU A 37 -14.77 4.15 9.87
C GLU A 37 -13.36 3.59 10.07
N LYS A 38 -12.65 4.20 10.99
CA LYS A 38 -11.39 3.70 11.53
C LYS A 38 -11.58 3.45 13.02
N ASP A 39 -10.89 2.44 13.55
CA ASP A 39 -10.84 2.21 14.99
C ASP A 39 -10.02 3.29 15.72
N GLU A 40 -9.90 3.16 17.03
CA GLU A 40 -9.16 4.09 17.87
C GLU A 40 -7.66 4.19 17.56
N TYR A 41 -7.11 3.20 16.87
CA TYR A 41 -5.71 3.14 16.40
C TYR A 41 -5.56 3.63 14.95
N GLY A 42 -6.64 4.07 14.31
CA GLY A 42 -6.65 4.53 12.91
C GLY A 42 -6.77 3.42 11.87
N LYS A 43 -7.00 2.17 12.30
CA LYS A 43 -7.18 1.02 11.42
C LYS A 43 -8.52 1.08 10.70
N PRO A 44 -8.56 0.88 9.35
CA PRO A 44 -9.81 0.76 8.64
C PRO A 44 -10.69 -0.37 9.18
N ILE A 45 -11.91 -0.04 9.55
CA ILE A 45 -12.92 -1.04 9.92
C ILE A 45 -13.50 -1.61 8.62
N PRO A 46 -13.54 -2.95 8.45
CA PRO A 46 -14.15 -3.55 7.27
C PRO A 46 -15.62 -3.16 7.11
N ILE A 47 -16.04 -2.95 5.88
CA ILE A 47 -17.41 -2.55 5.55
C ILE A 47 -18.26 -3.82 5.40
N MET A 48 -19.28 -3.96 6.25
CA MET A 48 -20.26 -5.03 6.13
C MET A 48 -21.32 -4.63 5.11
N THR A 49 -21.46 -5.40 4.05
CA THR A 49 -22.57 -5.31 3.10
C THR A 49 -23.59 -6.42 3.37
N LEU A 50 -24.69 -6.45 2.66
CA LEU A 50 -25.69 -7.53 2.78
C LEU A 50 -25.12 -8.91 2.40
N ILE A 51 -24.05 -8.95 1.61
CA ILE A 51 -23.54 -10.20 1.01
C ILE A 51 -22.04 -10.39 1.27
N TRP A 52 -21.27 -9.30 1.48
CA TRP A 52 -19.81 -9.32 1.55
C TRP A 52 -19.25 -8.50 2.72
N LEU A 53 -18.13 -8.98 3.27
CA LEU A 53 -17.25 -8.18 4.11
C LEU A 53 -16.18 -7.60 3.20
N LEU A 54 -16.10 -6.27 3.11
CA LEU A 54 -15.13 -5.56 2.28
C LEU A 54 -14.06 -4.93 3.14
N TYR A 55 -12.82 -5.23 2.81
CA TYR A 55 -11.62 -4.62 3.40
C TYR A 55 -11.17 -3.47 2.52
N TRP A 56 -10.57 -2.47 3.12
CA TRP A 56 -10.04 -1.32 2.41
C TRP A 56 -8.75 -0.82 3.02
N SER A 57 -7.91 -0.23 2.21
CA SER A 57 -6.70 0.46 2.64
C SER A 57 -6.48 1.70 1.79
N VAL A 58 -5.85 2.70 2.36
CA VAL A 58 -5.60 3.98 1.71
C VAL A 58 -4.23 4.52 2.08
N SER A 59 -3.57 5.15 1.12
CA SER A 59 -2.34 5.90 1.31
C SER A 59 -2.36 7.16 0.46
N HIS A 60 -1.57 8.14 0.83
CA HIS A 60 -1.40 9.38 0.08
C HIS A 60 0.04 9.89 0.17
N SER A 61 0.50 10.51 -0.90
CA SER A 61 1.69 11.36 -0.94
C SER A 61 1.28 12.84 -0.89
N SER A 62 2.20 13.74 -1.20
CA SER A 62 1.89 15.18 -1.29
C SER A 62 0.90 15.52 -2.40
N LYS A 63 0.91 14.75 -3.50
CA LYS A 63 0.13 15.06 -4.72
C LYS A 63 -0.76 13.92 -5.20
N SER A 64 -0.68 12.77 -4.58
CA SER A 64 -1.36 11.57 -5.06
C SER A 64 -2.01 10.79 -3.93
N ILE A 65 -3.09 10.12 -4.27
CA ILE A 65 -3.80 9.21 -3.39
C ILE A 65 -3.96 7.86 -4.07
N ALA A 66 -3.79 6.81 -3.29
CA ALA A 66 -4.08 5.45 -3.71
C ALA A 66 -4.97 4.76 -2.68
N PHE A 67 -5.95 4.02 -3.13
CA PHE A 67 -6.72 3.16 -2.25
C PHE A 67 -7.09 1.85 -2.94
N ILE A 68 -7.35 0.85 -2.13
CA ILE A 68 -7.75 -0.47 -2.56
C ILE A 68 -8.94 -0.96 -1.74
N ILE A 69 -9.87 -1.63 -2.40
CA ILE A 69 -10.98 -2.35 -1.76
C ILE A 69 -10.95 -3.79 -2.26
N SER A 70 -11.12 -4.73 -1.35
CA SER A 70 -11.07 -6.16 -1.63
C SER A 70 -12.04 -6.93 -0.74
N ASP A 71 -12.45 -8.10 -1.19
CA ASP A 71 -13.14 -9.11 -0.37
C ASP A 71 -12.19 -9.86 0.59
N ARG A 72 -10.91 -9.49 0.58
CA ARG A 72 -9.86 -10.04 1.45
C ARG A 72 -9.10 -8.92 2.16
N PRO A 73 -8.50 -9.20 3.32
CA PRO A 73 -7.58 -8.26 3.97
C PRO A 73 -6.57 -7.71 2.98
N THR A 74 -6.36 -6.39 3.01
CA THR A 74 -5.56 -5.70 2.01
C THR A 74 -4.78 -4.54 2.60
N GLY A 75 -3.68 -4.19 1.96
CA GLY A 75 -2.86 -3.02 2.27
C GLY A 75 -2.38 -2.35 1.01
N ILE A 76 -2.26 -1.03 1.02
CA ILE A 76 -1.72 -0.23 -0.08
C ILE A 76 -0.83 0.87 0.47
N ASP A 77 0.25 1.14 -0.25
CA ASP A 77 1.06 2.33 -0.02
C ASP A 77 1.42 3.04 -1.32
N ILE A 78 1.57 4.37 -1.24
CA ILE A 78 2.04 5.24 -2.32
C ILE A 78 3.06 6.23 -1.77
N ALA A 79 4.17 6.38 -2.47
CA ALA A 79 5.19 7.37 -2.17
C ALA A 79 5.62 8.10 -3.44
N GLU A 80 5.79 9.42 -3.34
CA GLU A 80 6.36 10.24 -4.40
C GLU A 80 7.88 10.13 -4.39
N TYR A 81 8.49 10.01 -5.58
CA TYR A 81 9.94 10.04 -5.72
C TYR A 81 10.53 11.34 -5.17
N MET A 82 11.48 11.19 -4.28
CA MET A 82 12.23 12.32 -3.72
C MET A 82 13.61 11.83 -3.30
N GLU A 83 14.66 12.43 -3.83
CA GLU A 83 16.00 12.19 -3.31
C GLU A 83 16.17 12.86 -1.96
N ARG A 84 16.74 12.13 -1.01
CA ARG A 84 16.97 12.54 0.37
C ARG A 84 18.44 12.34 0.72
N ASP A 85 18.79 12.41 1.99
CA ASP A 85 20.11 12.01 2.47
C ASP A 85 20.34 10.52 2.19
N PHE A 86 21.51 10.18 1.64
CA PHE A 86 21.84 8.80 1.25
C PHE A 86 21.79 7.81 2.43
N SER A 87 21.97 8.27 3.66
CA SER A 87 21.83 7.43 4.86
C SER A 87 20.44 6.81 5.02
N VAL A 88 19.42 7.42 4.44
CA VAL A 88 18.04 6.87 4.45
C VAL A 88 17.96 5.55 3.68
N LEU A 89 18.82 5.34 2.67
CA LEU A 89 18.88 4.07 1.93
C LEU A 89 19.26 2.88 2.83
N ASP A 90 19.92 3.13 3.96
CA ASP A 90 20.35 2.08 4.90
C ASP A 90 19.23 1.54 5.80
N ILE A 91 18.01 2.07 5.69
CA ILE A 91 16.82 1.50 6.33
C ILE A 91 16.52 0.09 5.79
N HIS A 92 16.88 -0.17 4.53
CA HIS A 92 16.73 -1.48 3.91
C HIS A 92 18.05 -2.24 3.91
N GLN A 93 17.95 -3.58 3.98
CA GLN A 93 19.12 -4.44 4.00
C GLN A 93 19.84 -4.43 2.63
N LEU A 94 21.16 -4.53 2.65
CA LEU A 94 21.95 -4.57 1.41
C LEU A 94 21.55 -5.75 0.49
N SER A 95 21.24 -6.91 1.07
CA SER A 95 20.76 -8.10 0.36
C SER A 95 19.48 -7.85 -0.46
N GLU A 96 18.61 -6.97 0.00
CA GLU A 96 17.38 -6.62 -0.71
C GLU A 96 17.71 -5.81 -1.98
N TYR A 97 18.68 -4.90 -1.90
CA TYR A 97 19.16 -4.15 -3.07
C TYR A 97 19.91 -5.05 -4.07
N GLU A 98 20.57 -6.11 -3.59
CA GLU A 98 21.20 -7.10 -4.46
C GLU A 98 20.16 -7.86 -5.30
N ILE A 99 19.01 -8.22 -4.71
CA ILE A 99 17.87 -8.81 -5.43
C ILE A 99 17.34 -7.84 -6.50
N LEU A 100 17.33 -6.54 -6.22
CA LEU A 100 16.91 -5.48 -7.14
C LEU A 100 18.01 -5.00 -8.07
N LEU A 101 19.23 -5.55 -7.95
CA LEU A 101 20.43 -5.28 -8.77
C LEU A 101 21.05 -3.88 -8.58
N LYS A 102 20.51 -3.04 -7.71
CA LYS A 102 21.04 -1.69 -7.49
C LYS A 102 20.57 -1.06 -6.18
N LYS A 103 21.47 -0.38 -5.49
CA LYS A 103 21.13 0.49 -4.34
C LYS A 103 20.94 1.91 -4.85
N ASP A 104 19.69 2.29 -5.10
CA ASP A 104 19.30 3.63 -5.53
C ASP A 104 17.92 4.03 -4.99
N TRP A 105 17.50 5.24 -5.28
CA TRP A 105 16.24 5.79 -4.81
C TRP A 105 15.00 5.08 -5.40
N ASN A 106 15.06 4.62 -6.64
CA ASN A 106 13.96 3.87 -7.23
C ASN A 106 13.71 2.57 -6.47
N ASN A 107 14.77 1.80 -6.24
CA ASN A 107 14.68 0.55 -5.50
C ASN A 107 14.37 0.78 -4.01
N PHE A 108 14.83 1.89 -3.43
CA PHE A 108 14.41 2.30 -2.09
C PHE A 108 12.87 2.44 -2.01
N TYR A 109 12.25 3.17 -2.94
CA TYR A 109 10.80 3.38 -2.91
C TYR A 109 10.00 2.11 -3.22
N TYR A 110 10.50 1.22 -4.08
CA TYR A 110 9.91 -0.11 -4.25
C TYR A 110 9.90 -0.91 -2.94
N LEU A 111 11.03 -0.95 -2.23
CA LEU A 111 11.13 -1.63 -0.93
C LEU A 111 10.25 -0.96 0.13
N TRP A 112 10.29 0.36 0.20
CA TRP A 112 9.54 1.14 1.18
C TRP A 112 8.04 0.92 1.04
N THR A 113 7.47 1.22 -0.13
CA THR A 113 6.02 1.11 -0.35
C THR A 113 5.52 -0.32 -0.21
N ALA A 114 6.31 -1.31 -0.63
CA ALA A 114 5.95 -2.71 -0.46
C ALA A 114 5.88 -3.11 1.01
N LYS A 115 6.88 -2.76 1.82
CA LYS A 115 6.90 -3.04 3.26
C LYS A 115 5.78 -2.31 4.00
N GLU A 116 5.53 -1.05 3.67
CA GLU A 116 4.40 -0.26 4.20
C GLU A 116 3.06 -0.90 3.85
N SER A 117 2.87 -1.42 2.64
CA SER A 117 1.64 -2.11 2.26
C SER A 117 1.42 -3.38 3.09
N ILE A 118 2.49 -4.13 3.41
CA ILE A 118 2.43 -5.28 4.32
C ILE A 118 2.09 -4.84 5.73
N ILE A 119 2.73 -3.79 6.25
CA ILE A 119 2.43 -3.24 7.58
C ILE A 119 0.96 -2.85 7.69
N LYS A 120 0.41 -2.18 6.67
CA LYS A 120 -1.01 -1.81 6.60
C LYS A 120 -1.95 -3.04 6.54
N LEU A 121 -1.54 -4.09 5.84
CA LEU A 121 -2.30 -5.35 5.82
C LEU A 121 -2.37 -6.00 7.20
N ILE A 122 -1.23 -6.09 7.90
CA ILE A 122 -1.12 -6.79 9.19
C ILE A 122 -1.34 -5.87 10.40
N TRP A 123 -1.48 -4.56 10.15
CA TRP A 123 -1.67 -3.52 11.17
C TRP A 123 -0.62 -3.55 12.29
N TRP A 124 0.61 -3.45 11.87
CA TRP A 124 1.78 -3.33 12.76
C TRP A 124 2.32 -1.91 12.77
N THR A 125 3.35 -1.65 13.55
CA THR A 125 4.01 -0.34 13.61
C THR A 125 5.19 -0.27 12.64
N LEU A 126 5.56 0.95 12.23
CA LEU A 126 6.72 1.21 11.37
C LEU A 126 8.04 0.73 11.96
N ASP A 127 8.13 0.61 13.29
CA ASP A 127 9.33 0.10 13.98
C ASP A 127 9.75 -1.29 13.50
N ASN A 128 8.84 -2.02 12.87
CA ASN A 128 9.08 -3.37 12.37
C ASN A 128 9.40 -3.44 10.87
N ILE A 129 9.58 -2.30 10.19
CA ILE A 129 9.85 -2.29 8.74
C ILE A 129 11.12 -3.05 8.37
N GLY A 130 12.12 -3.04 9.26
CA GLY A 130 13.39 -3.78 9.10
C GLY A 130 13.24 -5.31 9.21
N ASP A 131 12.17 -5.80 9.85
CA ASP A 131 11.90 -7.24 10.02
C ASP A 131 11.24 -7.85 8.78
N ILE A 132 10.72 -7.01 7.88
CA ILE A 132 10.14 -7.44 6.61
C ILE A 132 11.26 -7.47 5.58
N THR A 133 11.56 -8.63 5.01
CA THR A 133 12.67 -8.82 4.08
C THR A 133 12.18 -9.23 2.70
N LEU A 134 12.75 -8.63 1.66
CA LEU A 134 12.55 -9.07 0.29
C LEU A 134 13.32 -10.39 0.07
N GLU A 135 12.61 -11.45 -0.31
CA GLU A 135 13.20 -12.77 -0.59
C GLU A 135 13.55 -12.92 -2.07
N LYS A 136 12.65 -12.51 -2.94
CA LYS A 136 12.88 -12.59 -4.39
C LYS A 136 11.91 -11.74 -5.21
N ARG A 137 12.32 -11.44 -6.42
CA ARG A 137 11.47 -10.87 -7.47
C ARG A 137 10.84 -12.01 -8.27
N ILE A 138 9.52 -12.11 -8.28
CA ILE A 138 8.78 -13.15 -8.99
C ILE A 138 8.59 -12.76 -10.46
N THR A 139 8.15 -11.51 -10.69
CA THR A 139 7.98 -10.92 -12.03
C THR A 139 8.52 -9.48 -12.04
N GLY A 140 8.29 -8.76 -13.15
CA GLY A 140 8.60 -7.32 -13.22
C GLY A 140 7.95 -6.49 -12.13
N THR A 141 6.77 -6.91 -11.66
CA THR A 141 5.91 -6.14 -10.75
C THR A 141 5.48 -6.91 -9.50
N VAL A 142 5.85 -8.19 -9.37
CA VAL A 142 5.47 -9.01 -8.20
C VAL A 142 6.71 -9.43 -7.44
N PHE A 143 6.71 -9.16 -6.15
CA PHE A 143 7.81 -9.41 -5.22
C PHE A 143 7.32 -10.25 -4.05
N GLU A 144 8.16 -11.16 -3.57
CA GLU A 144 7.90 -12.00 -2.40
C GLU A 144 8.71 -11.49 -1.22
N TYR A 145 8.00 -11.22 -0.12
CA TYR A 145 8.56 -10.77 1.14
C TYR A 145 8.31 -11.80 2.24
N LEU A 146 9.24 -11.87 3.18
CA LEU A 146 9.14 -12.71 4.39
C LEU A 146 8.96 -11.81 5.62
N TYR A 147 7.99 -12.14 6.47
CA TYR A 147 7.82 -11.58 7.80
C TYR A 147 7.27 -12.61 8.76
N LYS A 148 7.95 -12.84 9.89
CA LYS A 148 7.56 -13.81 10.93
C LYS A 148 7.20 -15.20 10.37
N ASN A 149 8.04 -15.74 9.49
CA ASN A 149 7.86 -17.03 8.81
C ASN A 149 6.61 -17.11 7.91
N LYS A 150 6.04 -15.99 7.52
CA LYS A 150 4.94 -15.91 6.56
C LYS A 150 5.39 -15.17 5.31
N HIS A 151 5.06 -15.73 4.14
CA HIS A 151 5.35 -15.11 2.86
C HIS A 151 4.22 -14.21 2.41
N TYR A 152 4.59 -13.08 1.82
CA TYR A 152 3.68 -12.05 1.31
C TYR A 152 4.06 -11.72 -0.13
N TRP A 153 3.09 -11.77 -1.03
CA TRP A 153 3.28 -11.38 -2.43
C TRP A 153 2.71 -9.99 -2.64
N VAL A 154 3.61 -9.08 -2.95
CA VAL A 154 3.28 -7.66 -3.13
C VAL A 154 3.38 -7.31 -4.61
N TYR A 155 2.35 -6.68 -5.12
CA TYR A 155 2.38 -6.04 -6.42
C TYR A 155 2.92 -4.63 -6.27
N SER A 156 3.95 -4.26 -7.05
CA SER A 156 4.59 -2.94 -6.99
C SER A 156 4.86 -2.43 -8.39
N GLU A 157 4.53 -1.17 -8.63
CA GLU A 157 4.80 -0.49 -9.90
C GLU A 157 5.13 0.98 -9.67
N GLN A 158 5.76 1.58 -10.68
CA GLN A 158 5.97 3.02 -10.75
C GLN A 158 5.02 3.62 -11.78
N ILE A 159 4.22 4.60 -11.36
CA ILE A 159 3.33 5.38 -12.22
C ILE A 159 3.75 6.84 -12.12
N ASN A 160 4.33 7.37 -13.19
CA ASN A 160 4.98 8.70 -13.19
C ASN A 160 6.04 8.76 -12.08
N ASP A 161 5.96 9.78 -11.20
CA ASP A 161 6.87 9.96 -10.07
C ASP A 161 6.40 9.24 -8.79
N ASN A 162 5.36 8.40 -8.87
CA ASN A 162 4.84 7.70 -7.71
C ASN A 162 5.18 6.21 -7.76
N PHE A 163 5.61 5.67 -6.63
CA PHE A 163 5.75 4.25 -6.37
C PHE A 163 4.54 3.76 -5.61
N ILE A 164 3.91 2.71 -6.10
CA ILE A 164 2.67 2.17 -5.55
C ILE A 164 2.89 0.69 -5.29
N SER A 165 2.54 0.27 -4.09
CA SER A 165 2.55 -1.16 -3.74
C SER A 165 1.26 -1.54 -3.05
N TYR A 166 0.73 -2.71 -3.40
CA TYR A 166 -0.45 -3.24 -2.75
C TYR A 166 -0.39 -4.76 -2.60
N ILE A 167 -1.14 -5.25 -1.63
CA ILE A 167 -1.24 -6.65 -1.28
C ILE A 167 -2.67 -7.01 -0.88
N THR A 168 -3.09 -8.22 -1.26
CA THR A 168 -4.30 -8.87 -0.76
C THR A 168 -3.93 -10.26 -0.23
N SER A 169 -4.48 -10.64 0.91
CA SER A 169 -4.18 -11.94 1.55
C SER A 169 -5.09 -13.06 1.05
#